data_d5cec2518f3bff4c04aa276d3d7e611e
#
_entry.id   d5cec2518f3bff4c04aa276d3d7e611e
#
_cell.length_a   1.000
_cell.length_b   1.000
_cell.length_c   1.000
_cell.angle_alpha   90.00
_cell.angle_beta   90.00
_cell.angle_gamma   90.00
#
_symmetry.space_group_name_H-M   'P 1'
#
loop_
_entity.id
_entity.type
_entity.pdbx_description
1 polymer ?
#
loop_
_entity_poly.entity_id
_entity_poly.type
_entity_poly.pdbx_seq_one_letter_code
_entity_poly.pdbx_strand_id
1 'polypeptide(L)' 'MSRKIKMIWDFRGPASAKTAEHHEIHLKEYIALEKLPLNITGFEVFGEMQAIAYMVVTDENMIQVRDALKPHRAELYEE' A
#
# COMPACT_ATOMS: atom_id res chain seq x y z
N MET A 1 -12.65 18.55 -2.13
CA MET A 1 -12.46 17.26 -2.82
C MET A 1 -11.32 16.51 -2.19
N SER A 2 -11.52 15.23 -1.95
CA SER A 2 -10.47 14.40 -1.36
C SER A 2 -9.42 14.03 -2.41
N ARG A 3 -8.16 14.12 -2.03
CA ARG A 3 -7.08 13.62 -2.84
C ARG A 3 -6.90 12.14 -2.57
N LYS A 4 -6.40 11.43 -3.55
CA LYS A 4 -6.04 10.03 -3.38
C LYS A 4 -4.53 9.94 -3.22
N ILE A 5 -4.11 9.18 -2.23
CA ILE A 5 -2.70 9.04 -1.87
C ILE A 5 -2.33 7.56 -1.99
N LYS A 6 -1.27 7.29 -2.73
CA LYS A 6 -0.73 5.94 -2.87
C LYS A 6 0.32 5.72 -1.80
N MET A 7 0.01 4.88 -0.83
CA MET A 7 0.93 4.51 0.24
C MET A 7 1.73 3.30 -0.22
N ILE A 8 3.06 3.37 -0.08
CA ILE A 8 3.95 2.38 -0.70
C ILE A 8 4.87 1.76 0.35
N TRP A 9 5.00 0.44 0.29
CA TRP A 9 5.95 -0.33 1.09
C TRP A 9 6.96 -0.94 0.15
N ASP A 10 8.25 -0.67 0.40
CA ASP A 10 9.34 -1.17 -0.43
C ASP A 10 9.94 -2.43 0.20
N PHE A 11 10.18 -3.43 -0.64
CA PHE A 11 10.77 -4.69 -0.22
C PHE A 11 11.97 -4.99 -1.10
N ARG A 12 13.03 -5.49 -0.48
CA ARG A 12 14.27 -5.82 -1.18
C ARG A 12 14.71 -7.23 -0.79
N GLY A 13 15.45 -7.87 -1.69
CA GLY A 13 15.97 -9.19 -1.47
C GLY A 13 15.28 -10.25 -2.31
N PRO A 14 15.79 -11.50 -2.27
CA PRO A 14 15.26 -12.55 -3.16
C PRO A 14 13.82 -12.95 -2.86
N ALA A 15 13.29 -12.63 -1.68
CA ALA A 15 11.91 -12.93 -1.32
C ALA A 15 10.99 -11.72 -1.51
N SER A 16 11.47 -10.63 -2.13
CA SER A 16 10.71 -9.38 -2.20
C SER A 16 9.35 -9.55 -2.88
N ALA A 17 9.27 -10.31 -3.98
CA ALA A 17 8.01 -10.51 -4.70
C ALA A 17 6.97 -11.19 -3.81
N LYS A 18 7.34 -12.26 -3.12
CA LYS A 18 6.42 -12.97 -2.23
C LYS A 18 6.04 -12.13 -1.03
N THR A 19 6.98 -11.38 -0.48
CA THR A 19 6.71 -10.51 0.65
C THR A 19 5.72 -9.41 0.26
N ALA A 20 5.91 -8.81 -0.92
CA ALA A 20 5.00 -7.78 -1.41
C ALA A 20 3.59 -8.34 -1.63
N GLU A 21 3.49 -9.52 -2.22
CA GLU A 21 2.20 -10.18 -2.44
C GLU A 21 1.47 -10.43 -1.12
N HIS A 22 2.19 -10.96 -0.14
CA HIS A 22 1.64 -11.20 1.20
C HIS A 22 1.19 -9.89 1.86
N HIS A 23 1.99 -8.85 1.71
CA HIS A 23 1.66 -7.56 2.28
C HIS A 23 0.37 -7.00 1.67
N GLU A 24 0.17 -7.17 0.36
CA GLU A 24 -1.07 -6.74 -0.27
C GLU A 24 -2.28 -7.43 0.32
N ILE A 25 -2.18 -8.72 0.63
CA ILE A 25 -3.27 -9.46 1.27
C ILE A 25 -3.64 -8.82 2.60
N HIS A 26 -2.63 -8.47 3.40
CA HIS A 26 -2.85 -7.78 4.68
C HIS A 26 -3.45 -6.40 4.49
N LEU A 27 -3.06 -5.69 3.43
CA LEU A 27 -3.65 -4.38 3.14
C LEU A 27 -5.14 -4.50 2.82
N LYS A 28 -5.52 -5.52 2.05
CA LYS A 28 -6.93 -5.77 1.75
C LYS A 28 -7.72 -6.08 3.02
N GLU A 29 -7.15 -6.88 3.91
CA GLU A 29 -7.78 -7.20 5.19
C GLU A 29 -7.97 -5.95 6.04
N TYR A 30 -6.96 -5.08 6.06
CA TYR A 30 -7.04 -3.83 6.81
C TYR A 30 -8.16 -2.93 6.28
N ILE A 31 -8.26 -2.79 4.96
CA ILE A 31 -9.32 -2.00 4.32
C ILE A 31 -10.70 -2.52 4.75
N ALA A 32 -10.89 -3.83 4.72
CA ALA A 32 -12.15 -4.44 5.09
C ALA A 32 -12.46 -4.24 6.58
N LEU A 33 -11.45 -4.43 7.43
CA LEU A 33 -11.61 -4.31 8.87
C LEU A 33 -11.95 -2.88 9.29
N GLU A 34 -11.27 -1.90 8.71
CA GLU A 34 -11.46 -0.49 9.03
C GLU A 34 -12.53 0.18 8.18
N LYS A 35 -13.11 -0.55 7.23
CA LYS A 35 -14.16 -0.05 6.34
C LYS A 35 -13.75 1.22 5.61
N LEU A 36 -12.53 1.21 5.05
CA LEU A 36 -12.02 2.36 4.32
C LEU A 36 -12.80 2.54 3.00
N PRO A 37 -12.96 3.79 2.55
CA PRO A 37 -13.79 4.06 1.36
C PRO A 37 -13.20 3.58 0.04
N LEU A 38 -11.88 3.42 -0.04
CA LEU A 38 -11.23 2.95 -1.26
C LEU A 38 -10.71 1.54 -1.07
N ASN A 39 -10.82 0.74 -2.12
CA ASN A 39 -10.34 -0.64 -2.11
C ASN A 39 -9.40 -0.84 -3.32
N ILE A 40 -8.33 -0.04 -3.35
CA ILE A 40 -7.33 -0.09 -4.41
C ILE A 40 -6.01 -0.51 -3.79
N THR A 41 -5.58 -1.71 -4.11
CA THR A 41 -4.30 -2.25 -3.62
C THR A 41 -3.60 -2.98 -4.75
N GLY A 42 -2.32 -3.26 -4.57
CA GLY A 42 -1.59 -4.04 -5.53
C GLY A 42 -0.16 -4.28 -5.06
N PHE A 43 0.57 -4.99 -5.89
CA PHE A 43 2.01 -5.10 -5.72
C PHE A 43 2.65 -5.12 -7.10
N GLU A 44 3.91 -4.71 -7.16
CA GLU A 44 4.67 -4.68 -8.41
C GLU A 44 6.05 -5.25 -8.15
N VAL A 45 6.53 -6.05 -9.10
CA VAL A 45 7.85 -6.65 -9.02
C VAL A 45 8.74 -5.98 -10.06
N PHE A 46 9.83 -5.38 -9.60
CA PHE A 46 10.74 -4.63 -10.47
C PHE A 46 11.99 -5.44 -10.86
N GLY A 47 12.12 -6.65 -10.33
CA GLY A 47 13.26 -7.51 -10.59
C GLY A 47 13.31 -8.60 -9.54
N GLU A 48 14.38 -9.39 -9.57
CA GLU A 48 14.52 -10.51 -8.64
C GLU A 48 14.69 -10.07 -7.19
N MET A 49 15.15 -8.84 -6.98
CA MET A 49 15.55 -8.36 -5.67
C MET A 49 14.74 -7.16 -5.19
N GLN A 50 13.71 -6.76 -5.91
CA GLN A 50 12.96 -5.58 -5.52
C GLN A 50 11.49 -5.68 -5.92
N ALA A 51 10.61 -5.33 -4.98
CA ALA A 51 9.17 -5.27 -5.21
C ALA A 51 8.56 -4.24 -4.27
N ILE A 52 7.34 -3.81 -4.59
CA ILE A 52 6.57 -2.93 -3.70
C ILE A 52 5.17 -3.52 -3.52
N ALA A 53 4.55 -3.13 -2.42
CA ALA A 53 3.11 -3.26 -2.23
C ALA A 53 2.55 -1.87 -2.03
N TYR A 54 1.30 -1.65 -2.42
CA TYR A 54 0.71 -0.32 -2.27
C TYR A 54 -0.77 -0.39 -1.93
N MET A 55 -1.24 0.69 -1.34
CA MET A 55 -2.65 0.89 -1.02
C MET A 55 -2.99 2.35 -1.25
N VAL A 56 -4.11 2.61 -1.91
CA VAL A 56 -4.56 3.97 -2.15
C VAL A 56 -5.59 4.35 -1.10
N VAL A 57 -5.40 5.51 -0.48
CA VAL A 57 -6.30 6.03 0.55
C VAL A 57 -6.68 7.46 0.20
N THR A 58 -7.75 7.95 0.83
CA THR A 58 -8.08 9.38 0.76
C THR A 58 -7.14 10.13 1.70
N ASP A 59 -6.98 11.43 1.46
CA ASP A 59 -6.16 12.26 2.35
C ASP A 59 -6.72 12.30 3.76
N GLU A 60 -8.03 12.12 3.91
CA GLU A 60 -8.67 12.07 5.22
C GLU A 60 -8.22 10.86 6.05
N ASN A 61 -7.91 9.74 5.38
CA ASN A 61 -7.50 8.51 6.05
C ASN A 61 -5.98 8.33 6.07
N MET A 62 -5.23 9.22 5.43
CA MET A 62 -3.79 9.07 5.27
C MET A 62 -3.06 8.93 6.61
N ILE A 63 -3.37 9.80 7.57
CA ILE A 63 -2.68 9.78 8.85
C ILE A 63 -2.96 8.51 9.63
N GLN A 64 -4.22 8.06 9.62
CA GLN A 64 -4.61 6.80 10.26
C GLN A 64 -3.81 5.63 9.72
N VAL A 65 -3.75 5.51 8.39
CA VAL A 65 -3.05 4.41 7.73
C VAL A 65 -1.54 4.53 7.94
N ARG A 66 -1.01 5.73 7.82
CA ARG A 66 0.41 5.97 8.04
C ARG A 66 0.84 5.52 9.44
N ASP A 67 0.06 5.86 10.45
CA ASP A 67 0.41 5.54 11.82
C ASP A 67 0.23 4.05 12.15
N ALA A 68 -0.76 3.41 11.52
CA ALA A 68 -1.04 1.99 11.76
C ALA A 68 -0.11 1.06 10.98
N LEU A 69 0.16 1.37 9.72
CA LEU A 69 0.85 0.46 8.80
C LEU A 69 2.24 0.94 8.38
N LYS A 70 2.59 2.17 8.69
CA LYS A 70 3.94 2.74 8.50
C LYS A 70 4.55 2.49 7.12
N PRO A 71 3.93 3.04 6.05
CA PRO A 71 4.51 2.92 4.72
C PRO A 71 5.86 3.62 4.64
N HIS A 72 6.70 3.17 3.73
CA HIS A 72 8.03 3.76 3.53
C HIS A 72 7.95 5.10 2.81
N ARG A 73 6.95 5.26 1.94
CA ARG A 73 6.75 6.52 1.21
C ARG A 73 5.30 6.62 0.73
N ALA A 74 4.95 7.79 0.26
CA ALA A 74 3.61 8.05 -0.26
C ALA A 74 3.72 9.02 -1.44
N GLU A 75 2.80 8.90 -2.38
CA GLU A 75 2.75 9.83 -3.51
C GLU A 75 1.31 10.05 -3.92
N LEU A 76 1.05 11.12 -4.65
CA LEU A 76 -0.29 11.36 -5.18
C LEU A 76 -0.65 10.26 -6.16
N TYR A 77 -1.90 9.78 -6.05
CA TYR A 77 -2.41 8.78 -6.95
C TYR A 77 -3.30 9.46 -7.99
N GLU A 78 -2.97 9.30 -9.25
CA GLU A 78 -3.77 9.80 -10.36
C GLU A 78 -4.24 8.63 -11.20
N GLU A 79 -5.52 8.64 -11.53
CA GLU A 79 -6.13 7.63 -12.38
C GLU A 79 -5.93 7.91 -13.86
#